data_ad3f8ba656fbfb052b594251e9c18c4b
#
_entry.id   ad3f8ba656fbfb052b594251e9c18c4b
#
_cell.length_a   1.000
_cell.length_b   1.000
_cell.length_c   1.000
_cell.angle_alpha   90.00
_cell.angle_beta   90.00
_cell.angle_gamma   90.00
#
_symmetry.space_group_name_H-M   'P 1'
#
loop_
_entity.id
_entity.type
_entity.pdbx_description
1 polymer ?
#
loop_
_entity_poly.entity_id
_entity_poly.type
_entity_poly.pdbx_seq_one_letter_code
_entity_poly.pdbx_strand_id
1 'polypeptide(L)'
;AIEELDLPDTVASLEDLPYFTGLRTLSLHHSSASMDLSVLAQLPTLRTLDLSGCTLSTAAMNTIVTLPELTSLNLSGCAVAEIDALISLQKLETLDLSNNTVSDLTALSGLLALRELNLTNNPVTSLNNLKNCTELETLYAGQCAITRIAGLADHTKLKMLVLPGNQITDISALAGCTALETLDLSGNSISDISVVSGFKQLVDLNVSSNQITELPQFDADTPLWHVDISHNQIESLAG
;
A
#
# COMPACT_ATOMS: atom_id res chain seq x y z
N ALA A 1 17.84 7.83 -26.35
CA ALA A 1 16.53 8.38 -26.01
C ALA A 1 16.50 8.60 -24.50
N ILE A 2 15.83 9.64 -24.03
CA ILE A 2 15.59 9.87 -22.59
C ILE A 2 14.48 8.89 -22.19
N GLU A 3 14.74 8.08 -21.16
CA GLU A 3 13.80 7.11 -20.63
C GLU A 3 13.23 7.52 -19.27
N GLU A 4 13.95 8.39 -18.54
CA GLU A 4 13.55 8.90 -17.23
C GLU A 4 13.59 10.42 -17.23
N LEU A 5 12.57 11.04 -16.68
CA LEU A 5 12.45 12.49 -16.59
C LEU A 5 11.83 12.87 -15.25
N ASP A 6 12.60 13.61 -14.48
CA ASP A 6 12.16 14.21 -13.23
C ASP A 6 12.06 15.73 -13.43
N LEU A 7 10.85 16.25 -13.31
CA LEU A 7 10.56 17.64 -13.58
C LEU A 7 10.46 18.43 -12.27
N PRO A 8 11.06 19.63 -12.20
CA PRO A 8 10.93 20.47 -11.03
C PRO A 8 9.47 20.95 -10.85
N ASP A 9 9.08 21.24 -9.64
CA ASP A 9 7.76 21.74 -9.26
C ASP A 9 7.36 23.08 -9.91
N THR A 10 8.33 23.76 -10.53
CA THR A 10 8.14 25.02 -11.26
C THR A 10 7.70 24.82 -12.72
N VAL A 11 7.61 23.60 -13.22
CA VAL A 11 7.17 23.32 -14.60
C VAL A 11 5.70 23.77 -14.79
N ALA A 12 5.47 24.59 -15.79
CA ALA A 12 4.17 25.17 -16.09
C ALA A 12 3.47 24.54 -17.30
N SER A 13 4.19 23.79 -18.15
CA SER A 13 3.63 23.13 -19.35
C SER A 13 4.31 21.80 -19.60
N LEU A 14 3.53 20.85 -20.10
CA LEU A 14 3.97 19.49 -20.49
C LEU A 14 3.89 19.26 -21.99
N GLU A 15 3.62 20.30 -22.79
CA GLU A 15 3.37 20.19 -24.24
C GLU A 15 4.50 19.52 -25.03
N ASP A 16 5.74 19.61 -24.52
CA ASP A 16 6.92 19.03 -25.16
C ASP A 16 7.16 17.55 -24.79
N LEU A 17 6.40 16.98 -23.83
CA LEU A 17 6.58 15.58 -23.43
C LEU A 17 6.48 14.57 -24.56
N PRO A 18 5.59 14.73 -25.57
CA PRO A 18 5.49 13.77 -26.68
C PRO A 18 6.77 13.61 -27.52
N TYR A 19 7.70 14.56 -27.45
CA TYR A 19 9.01 14.43 -28.10
C TYR A 19 9.91 13.37 -27.42
N PHE A 20 9.62 12.98 -26.19
CA PHE A 20 10.34 11.95 -25.45
C PHE A 20 9.73 10.57 -25.70
N THR A 21 9.72 10.12 -26.94
CA THR A 21 9.03 8.88 -27.39
C THR A 21 9.45 7.60 -26.71
N GLY A 22 10.59 7.60 -26.02
CA GLY A 22 11.11 6.46 -25.24
C GLY A 22 10.88 6.57 -23.75
N LEU A 23 10.12 7.58 -23.29
CA LEU A 23 9.93 7.85 -21.86
C LEU A 23 9.21 6.69 -21.16
N ARG A 24 9.80 6.20 -20.07
CA ARG A 24 9.29 5.12 -19.24
C ARG A 24 8.96 5.57 -17.82
N THR A 25 9.71 6.54 -17.30
CA THR A 25 9.55 7.09 -15.97
C THR A 25 9.37 8.60 -16.04
N LEU A 26 8.29 9.08 -15.45
CA LEU A 26 7.99 10.51 -15.34
C LEU A 26 7.63 10.85 -13.90
N SER A 27 8.31 11.85 -13.35
CA SER A 27 8.00 12.44 -12.06
C SER A 27 7.60 13.90 -12.22
N LEU A 28 6.44 14.24 -11.64
CA LEU A 28 5.82 15.58 -11.62
C LEU A 28 5.47 16.01 -10.19
N HIS A 29 6.13 15.44 -9.21
CA HIS A 29 5.81 15.59 -7.79
C HIS A 29 5.68 17.07 -7.37
N HIS A 30 4.77 17.34 -6.43
CA HIS A 30 4.52 18.66 -5.83
C HIS A 30 4.16 19.79 -6.81
N SER A 31 3.76 19.49 -8.03
CA SER A 31 3.25 20.52 -8.93
C SER A 31 1.94 21.10 -8.42
N SER A 32 1.99 22.35 -7.97
CA SER A 32 0.82 23.08 -7.45
C SER A 32 -0.11 23.59 -8.56
N ALA A 33 0.31 23.54 -9.81
CA ALA A 33 -0.50 23.95 -10.94
C ALA A 33 -1.49 22.83 -11.31
N SER A 34 -2.74 23.17 -11.59
CA SER A 34 -3.67 22.27 -12.28
C SER A 34 -3.17 22.05 -13.71
N MET A 35 -2.18 21.14 -13.85
CA MET A 35 -1.59 20.83 -15.14
C MET A 35 -2.58 20.04 -15.99
N ASP A 36 -2.60 20.36 -17.30
CA ASP A 36 -3.25 19.50 -18.28
C ASP A 36 -2.42 18.23 -18.51
N LEU A 37 -2.86 17.13 -17.93
CA LEU A 37 -2.22 15.82 -18.08
C LEU A 37 -2.66 15.08 -19.35
N SER A 38 -3.50 15.68 -20.21
CA SER A 38 -3.99 15.04 -21.45
C SER A 38 -2.87 14.59 -22.38
N VAL A 39 -1.74 15.28 -22.35
CA VAL A 39 -0.52 14.95 -23.10
C VAL A 39 0.04 13.57 -22.76
N LEU A 40 -0.17 13.06 -21.54
CA LEU A 40 0.31 11.75 -21.12
C LEU A 40 -0.26 10.62 -21.99
N ALA A 41 -1.45 10.79 -22.55
CA ALA A 41 -2.04 9.82 -23.49
C ALA A 41 -1.17 9.58 -24.74
N GLN A 42 -0.21 10.46 -25.02
CA GLN A 42 0.75 10.35 -26.13
C GLN A 42 2.05 9.63 -25.72
N LEU A 43 2.15 9.12 -24.48
CA LEU A 43 3.30 8.41 -23.94
C LEU A 43 2.99 6.92 -23.74
N PRO A 44 2.85 6.13 -24.81
CA PRO A 44 2.38 4.74 -24.70
C PRO A 44 3.39 3.81 -24.03
N THR A 45 4.64 4.25 -23.84
CA THR A 45 5.72 3.48 -23.22
C THR A 45 5.88 3.75 -21.73
N LEU A 46 5.09 4.69 -21.17
CA LEU A 46 5.21 5.09 -19.77
C LEU A 46 4.84 3.94 -18.83
N ARG A 47 5.73 3.64 -17.89
CA ARG A 47 5.59 2.55 -16.91
C ARG A 47 5.51 3.05 -15.48
N THR A 48 6.22 4.12 -15.18
CA THR A 48 6.25 4.72 -13.84
C THR A 48 5.82 6.17 -13.93
N LEU A 49 4.82 6.52 -13.12
CA LEU A 49 4.30 7.88 -13.02
C LEU A 49 4.20 8.30 -11.57
N ASP A 50 4.98 9.32 -11.19
CA ASP A 50 4.88 9.96 -9.88
C ASP A 50 4.19 11.33 -10.02
N LEU A 51 3.04 11.45 -9.35
CA LEU A 51 2.23 12.67 -9.23
C LEU A 51 2.05 13.09 -7.78
N SER A 52 2.92 12.61 -6.87
CA SER A 52 2.79 12.86 -5.43
C SER A 52 2.68 14.34 -5.13
N GLY A 53 1.73 14.70 -4.26
CA GLY A 53 1.46 16.08 -3.88
C GLY A 53 0.82 16.96 -4.97
N CYS A 54 0.45 16.39 -6.12
CA CYS A 54 -0.23 17.13 -7.19
C CYS A 54 -1.74 17.26 -6.91
N THR A 55 -2.32 18.37 -7.36
CA THR A 55 -3.78 18.50 -7.38
C THR A 55 -4.34 17.91 -8.66
N LEU A 56 -5.08 16.81 -8.55
CA LEU A 56 -5.60 16.06 -9.69
C LEU A 56 -7.07 16.39 -9.96
N SER A 57 -7.39 16.67 -11.23
CA SER A 57 -8.77 16.75 -11.69
C SER A 57 -9.31 15.38 -12.10
N THR A 58 -10.63 15.23 -12.21
CA THR A 58 -11.24 14.03 -12.77
C THR A 58 -10.74 13.76 -14.21
N ALA A 59 -10.50 14.81 -14.99
CA ALA A 59 -9.95 14.68 -16.35
C ALA A 59 -8.52 14.09 -16.32
N ALA A 60 -7.69 14.51 -15.36
CA ALA A 60 -6.35 13.96 -15.15
C ALA A 60 -6.41 12.46 -14.81
N MET A 61 -7.28 12.05 -13.89
CA MET A 61 -7.49 10.63 -13.56
C MET A 61 -7.93 9.83 -14.78
N ASN A 62 -8.87 10.35 -15.57
CA ASN A 62 -9.32 9.69 -16.80
C ASN A 62 -8.19 9.51 -17.83
N THR A 63 -7.23 10.43 -17.90
CA THR A 63 -6.04 10.27 -18.76
C THR A 63 -5.10 9.19 -18.19
N ILE A 64 -4.78 9.23 -16.91
CA ILE A 64 -3.85 8.28 -16.26
C ILE A 64 -4.29 6.84 -16.51
N VAL A 65 -5.59 6.54 -16.36
CA VAL A 65 -6.11 5.18 -16.51
C VAL A 65 -6.11 4.66 -17.95
N THR A 66 -5.79 5.50 -18.94
CA THR A 66 -5.60 5.07 -20.34
C THR A 66 -4.18 4.63 -20.67
N LEU A 67 -3.22 4.78 -19.74
CA LEU A 67 -1.81 4.43 -19.96
C LEU A 67 -1.63 2.90 -19.99
N PRO A 68 -1.31 2.29 -21.14
CA PRO A 68 -1.44 0.83 -21.31
C PRO A 68 -0.33 0.02 -20.68
N GLU A 69 0.82 0.66 -20.43
CA GLU A 69 2.03 0.00 -19.89
C GLU A 69 2.33 0.40 -18.44
N LEU A 70 1.42 1.16 -17.78
CA LEU A 70 1.68 1.65 -16.42
C LEU A 70 1.73 0.48 -15.42
N THR A 71 2.86 0.38 -14.72
CA THR A 71 3.13 -0.63 -13.69
C THR A 71 3.34 -0.01 -12.31
N SER A 72 3.71 1.28 -12.24
CA SER A 72 3.92 1.99 -10.98
C SER A 72 3.27 3.36 -11.01
N LEU A 73 2.42 3.63 -10.02
CA LEU A 73 1.68 4.89 -9.88
C LEU A 73 1.76 5.41 -8.45
N ASN A 74 2.28 6.62 -8.30
CA ASN A 74 2.29 7.34 -7.04
C ASN A 74 1.31 8.52 -7.10
N LEU A 75 0.27 8.45 -6.27
CA LEU A 75 -0.77 9.48 -6.08
C LEU A 75 -0.80 9.97 -4.63
N SER A 76 0.29 9.82 -3.87
CA SER A 76 0.31 10.21 -2.47
C SER A 76 0.07 11.72 -2.30
N GLY A 77 -0.78 12.08 -1.33
CA GLY A 77 -1.07 13.49 -1.02
C GLY A 77 -1.76 14.28 -2.13
N CYS A 78 -2.50 13.61 -3.03
CA CYS A 78 -3.18 14.25 -4.18
C CYS A 78 -4.64 14.64 -3.90
N ALA A 79 -5.10 14.56 -2.65
CA ALA A 79 -6.50 14.76 -2.26
C ALA A 79 -7.50 13.85 -3.02
N VAL A 80 -7.06 12.65 -3.41
CA VAL A 80 -7.90 11.67 -4.11
C VAL A 80 -8.90 11.05 -3.13
N ALA A 81 -10.17 10.98 -3.55
CA ALA A 81 -11.23 10.27 -2.82
C ALA A 81 -11.75 9.07 -3.63
N GLU A 82 -11.92 9.24 -4.94
CA GLU A 82 -12.51 8.26 -5.84
C GLU A 82 -11.43 7.58 -6.68
N ILE A 83 -11.40 6.25 -6.63
CA ILE A 83 -10.39 5.44 -7.33
C ILE A 83 -10.99 4.42 -8.31
N ASP A 84 -12.29 4.49 -8.59
CA ASP A 84 -13.01 3.51 -9.42
C ASP A 84 -12.36 3.30 -10.79
N ALA A 85 -11.85 4.37 -11.39
CA ALA A 85 -11.20 4.31 -12.70
C ALA A 85 -9.90 3.47 -12.70
N LEU A 86 -9.22 3.33 -11.55
CA LEU A 86 -7.95 2.58 -11.45
C LEU A 86 -8.10 1.10 -11.81
N ILE A 87 -9.32 0.54 -11.75
CA ILE A 87 -9.58 -0.85 -12.15
C ILE A 87 -9.10 -1.16 -13.57
N SER A 88 -8.95 -0.15 -14.44
CA SER A 88 -8.47 -0.30 -15.81
C SER A 88 -6.97 -0.58 -15.89
N LEU A 89 -6.18 -0.27 -14.87
CA LEU A 89 -4.72 -0.40 -14.85
C LEU A 89 -4.29 -1.83 -14.49
N GLN A 90 -4.62 -2.79 -15.32
CA GLN A 90 -4.46 -4.22 -15.05
C GLN A 90 -3.00 -4.70 -14.91
N LYS A 91 -2.02 -3.88 -15.33
CA LYS A 91 -0.59 -4.17 -15.20
C LYS A 91 0.04 -3.52 -13.96
N LEU A 92 -0.77 -2.81 -13.15
CA LEU A 92 -0.24 -2.07 -12.02
C LEU A 92 0.30 -3.04 -10.95
N GLU A 93 1.58 -2.87 -10.63
CA GLU A 93 2.32 -3.66 -9.63
C GLU A 93 2.55 -2.85 -8.35
N THR A 94 2.76 -1.54 -8.47
CA THR A 94 3.00 -0.63 -7.34
C THR A 94 2.01 0.53 -7.35
N LEU A 95 1.33 0.75 -6.22
CA LEU A 95 0.38 1.85 -6.06
C LEU A 95 0.56 2.52 -4.70
N ASP A 96 0.90 3.81 -4.71
CA ASP A 96 0.87 4.64 -3.52
C ASP A 96 -0.34 5.58 -3.56
N LEU A 97 -1.25 5.39 -2.61
CA LEU A 97 -2.43 6.22 -2.35
C LEU A 97 -2.36 6.91 -0.98
N SER A 98 -1.20 6.90 -0.31
CA SER A 98 -1.07 7.44 1.04
C SER A 98 -1.44 8.92 1.12
N ASN A 99 -1.85 9.36 2.31
CA ASN A 99 -2.21 10.76 2.59
C ASN A 99 -3.31 11.30 1.67
N ASN A 100 -4.35 10.51 1.47
CA ASN A 100 -5.53 10.85 0.66
C ASN A 100 -6.82 10.70 1.47
N THR A 101 -7.96 10.74 0.80
CA THR A 101 -9.29 10.58 1.43
C THR A 101 -10.04 9.36 0.87
N VAL A 102 -9.29 8.35 0.42
CA VAL A 102 -9.85 7.11 -0.13
C VAL A 102 -10.49 6.28 0.99
N SER A 103 -11.74 5.87 0.80
CA SER A 103 -12.46 4.99 1.73
C SER A 103 -12.96 3.71 1.06
N ASP A 104 -13.28 3.74 -0.22
CA ASP A 104 -13.72 2.58 -0.99
C ASP A 104 -12.56 1.99 -1.80
N LEU A 105 -12.25 0.71 -1.51
CA LEU A 105 -11.21 -0.06 -2.19
C LEU A 105 -11.76 -1.01 -3.25
N THR A 106 -13.02 -0.87 -3.66
CA THR A 106 -13.67 -1.82 -4.59
C THR A 106 -12.90 -1.96 -5.91
N ALA A 107 -12.36 -0.88 -6.44
CA ALA A 107 -11.57 -0.88 -7.67
C ALA A 107 -10.30 -1.74 -7.57
N LEU A 108 -9.69 -1.82 -6.39
CA LEU A 108 -8.46 -2.60 -6.18
C LEU A 108 -8.68 -4.10 -6.35
N SER A 109 -9.92 -4.58 -6.18
CA SER A 109 -10.26 -6.01 -6.33
C SER A 109 -9.97 -6.58 -7.73
N GLY A 110 -9.79 -5.72 -8.74
CA GLY A 110 -9.43 -6.07 -10.11
C GLY A 110 -7.94 -5.96 -10.41
N LEU A 111 -7.13 -5.37 -9.54
CA LEU A 111 -5.70 -5.17 -9.77
C LEU A 111 -4.88 -6.40 -9.35
N LEU A 112 -4.99 -7.46 -10.12
CA LEU A 112 -4.45 -8.78 -9.76
C LEU A 112 -2.92 -8.87 -9.82
N ALA A 113 -2.26 -7.91 -10.48
CA ALA A 113 -0.80 -7.84 -10.57
C ALA A 113 -0.16 -7.07 -9.41
N LEU A 114 -0.98 -6.50 -8.49
CA LEU A 114 -0.51 -5.59 -7.45
C LEU A 114 0.39 -6.33 -6.44
N ARG A 115 1.61 -5.82 -6.25
CA ARG A 115 2.65 -6.34 -5.36
C ARG A 115 2.93 -5.42 -4.19
N GLU A 116 2.82 -4.12 -4.41
CA GLU A 116 3.07 -3.11 -3.38
C GLU A 116 1.92 -2.12 -3.34
N LEU A 117 1.35 -1.93 -2.16
CA LEU A 117 0.23 -1.02 -1.92
C LEU A 117 0.47 -0.20 -0.66
N ASN A 118 0.38 1.12 -0.79
CA ASN A 118 0.40 2.04 0.34
C ASN A 118 -0.94 2.79 0.44
N LEU A 119 -1.66 2.57 1.53
CA LEU A 119 -2.93 3.22 1.89
C LEU A 119 -2.82 4.10 3.13
N THR A 120 -1.63 4.30 3.67
CA THR A 120 -1.39 5.02 4.93
C THR A 120 -2.08 6.38 4.96
N ASN A 121 -2.67 6.76 6.10
CA ASN A 121 -3.41 8.01 6.27
C ASN A 121 -4.58 8.15 5.28
N ASN A 122 -5.46 7.16 5.23
CA ASN A 122 -6.74 7.20 4.51
C ASN A 122 -7.87 6.71 5.43
N PRO A 123 -9.12 7.13 5.23
CA PRO A 123 -10.26 6.67 6.04
C PRO A 123 -10.76 5.27 5.64
N VAL A 124 -9.83 4.32 5.42
CA VAL A 124 -10.13 2.92 5.07
C VAL A 124 -10.56 2.18 6.31
N THR A 125 -11.68 1.45 6.26
CA THR A 125 -12.20 0.67 7.40
C THR A 125 -12.06 -0.84 7.23
N SER A 126 -11.79 -1.33 6.01
CA SER A 126 -11.73 -2.76 5.70
C SER A 126 -10.78 -3.05 4.54
N LEU A 127 -9.97 -4.09 4.67
CA LEU A 127 -9.11 -4.63 3.62
C LEU A 127 -9.76 -5.80 2.84
N ASN A 128 -11.05 -6.05 3.03
CA ASN A 128 -11.73 -7.20 2.40
C ASN A 128 -11.72 -7.15 0.86
N ASN A 129 -11.65 -5.95 0.27
CA ASN A 129 -11.57 -5.78 -1.18
C ASN A 129 -10.23 -6.24 -1.78
N LEU A 130 -9.20 -6.46 -0.95
CA LEU A 130 -7.89 -6.93 -1.41
C LEU A 130 -7.82 -8.46 -1.61
N LYS A 131 -8.88 -9.21 -1.31
CA LYS A 131 -8.89 -10.68 -1.36
C LYS A 131 -8.36 -11.32 -2.65
N ASN A 132 -8.45 -10.61 -3.77
CA ASN A 132 -7.98 -11.10 -5.07
C ASN A 132 -6.55 -10.64 -5.40
N CYS A 133 -5.99 -9.69 -4.64
CA CYS A 133 -4.65 -9.15 -4.85
C CYS A 133 -3.58 -10.09 -4.26
N THR A 134 -3.62 -11.37 -4.58
CA THR A 134 -2.78 -12.43 -3.97
C THR A 134 -1.30 -12.35 -4.34
N GLU A 135 -0.93 -11.44 -5.26
CA GLU A 135 0.46 -11.14 -5.59
C GLU A 135 1.10 -10.13 -4.62
N LEU A 136 0.31 -9.54 -3.66
CA LEU A 136 0.85 -8.57 -2.71
C LEU A 136 2.01 -9.17 -1.90
N GLU A 137 3.13 -8.45 -1.94
CA GLU A 137 4.35 -8.69 -1.15
C GLU A 137 4.48 -7.66 -0.03
N THR A 138 4.01 -6.43 -0.25
CA THR A 138 4.12 -5.32 0.70
C THR A 138 2.81 -4.55 0.80
N LEU A 139 2.34 -4.35 2.04
CA LEU A 139 1.14 -3.55 2.33
C LEU A 139 1.39 -2.60 3.49
N TYR A 140 1.26 -1.30 3.22
CA TYR A 140 1.23 -0.25 4.23
C TYR A 140 -0.20 0.32 4.32
N ALA A 141 -0.79 0.30 5.50
CA ALA A 141 -2.08 0.93 5.77
C ALA A 141 -2.18 1.39 7.24
N GLY A 142 -1.13 2.06 7.70
CA GLY A 142 -1.11 2.70 9.02
C GLY A 142 -2.01 3.94 9.08
N GLN A 143 -2.42 4.32 10.30
CA GLN A 143 -3.20 5.54 10.55
C GLN A 143 -4.47 5.62 9.70
N CYS A 144 -5.15 4.48 9.54
CA CYS A 144 -6.47 4.35 8.92
C CYS A 144 -7.52 4.13 10.02
N ALA A 145 -8.68 3.59 9.67
CA ALA A 145 -9.70 3.19 10.63
C ALA A 145 -10.05 1.70 10.47
N ILE A 146 -9.07 0.87 10.12
CA ILE A 146 -9.26 -0.53 9.76
C ILE A 146 -9.70 -1.34 10.98
N THR A 147 -10.81 -2.06 10.81
CA THR A 147 -11.33 -3.04 11.78
C THR A 147 -11.32 -4.47 11.23
N ARG A 148 -11.26 -4.64 9.90
CA ARG A 148 -11.42 -5.93 9.21
C ARG A 148 -10.32 -6.17 8.21
N ILE A 149 -9.62 -7.31 8.38
CA ILE A 149 -8.50 -7.73 7.52
C ILE A 149 -8.71 -9.12 6.90
N ALA A 150 -9.94 -9.65 6.94
CA ALA A 150 -10.25 -10.99 6.41
C ALA A 150 -9.90 -11.17 4.93
N GLY A 151 -9.81 -10.08 4.16
CA GLY A 151 -9.35 -10.11 2.78
C GLY A 151 -7.89 -10.52 2.60
N LEU A 152 -7.09 -10.61 3.67
CA LEU A 152 -5.67 -11.00 3.59
C LEU A 152 -5.45 -12.53 3.78
N ALA A 153 -6.49 -13.32 3.97
CA ALA A 153 -6.36 -14.73 4.39
C ALA A 153 -5.51 -15.60 3.43
N ASP A 154 -5.51 -15.30 2.13
CA ASP A 154 -4.84 -16.09 1.11
C ASP A 154 -3.54 -15.45 0.56
N HIS A 155 -3.00 -14.44 1.28
CA HIS A 155 -1.83 -13.68 0.83
C HIS A 155 -0.51 -14.38 1.19
N THR A 156 -0.27 -15.53 0.59
CA THR A 156 0.90 -16.38 0.88
C THR A 156 2.24 -15.78 0.47
N LYS A 157 2.23 -14.69 -0.32
CA LYS A 157 3.43 -13.97 -0.79
C LYS A 157 3.73 -12.72 0.05
N LEU A 158 2.83 -12.36 0.98
CA LEU A 158 2.98 -11.14 1.78
C LEU A 158 4.16 -11.29 2.75
N LYS A 159 5.15 -10.42 2.57
CA LYS A 159 6.40 -10.38 3.36
C LYS A 159 6.38 -9.24 4.38
N MET A 160 5.80 -8.11 4.01
CA MET A 160 5.74 -6.93 4.85
C MET A 160 4.29 -6.45 5.00
N LEU A 161 3.83 -6.42 6.25
CA LEU A 161 2.51 -5.92 6.62
C LEU A 161 2.64 -4.88 7.73
N VAL A 162 2.29 -3.62 7.42
CA VAL A 162 2.46 -2.48 8.32
C VAL A 162 1.12 -1.77 8.49
N LEU A 163 0.45 -2.02 9.61
CA LEU A 163 -0.90 -1.54 9.95
C LEU A 163 -0.97 -0.79 11.29
N PRO A 164 -0.01 0.08 11.65
CA PRO A 164 -0.02 0.75 12.94
C PRO A 164 -1.19 1.73 13.07
N GLY A 165 -1.68 1.94 14.30
CA GLY A 165 -2.65 2.99 14.59
C GLY A 165 -4.02 2.76 13.92
N ASN A 166 -4.51 1.52 13.96
CA ASN A 166 -5.83 1.12 13.46
C ASN A 166 -6.76 0.67 14.60
N GLN A 167 -7.85 -0.01 14.29
CA GLN A 167 -8.85 -0.51 15.24
C GLN A 167 -9.02 -2.04 15.10
N ILE A 168 -7.95 -2.75 14.77
CA ILE A 168 -7.96 -4.19 14.53
C ILE A 168 -8.03 -4.91 15.88
N THR A 169 -8.91 -5.92 15.97
CA THR A 169 -9.07 -6.77 17.15
C THR A 169 -8.76 -8.23 16.86
N ASP A 170 -8.97 -8.68 15.63
CA ASP A 170 -8.80 -10.08 15.20
C ASP A 170 -7.83 -10.15 14.02
N ILE A 171 -6.76 -10.93 14.19
CA ILE A 171 -5.70 -11.17 13.19
C ILE A 171 -5.64 -12.63 12.74
N SER A 172 -6.64 -13.45 13.08
CA SER A 172 -6.70 -14.88 12.71
C SER A 172 -6.62 -15.11 11.20
N ALA A 173 -7.10 -14.14 10.40
CA ALA A 173 -6.99 -14.17 8.94
C ALA A 173 -5.56 -14.23 8.43
N LEU A 174 -4.57 -13.80 9.22
CA LEU A 174 -3.16 -13.83 8.80
C LEU A 174 -2.54 -15.23 8.83
N ALA A 175 -3.26 -16.26 9.27
CA ALA A 175 -2.73 -17.63 9.35
C ALA A 175 -2.16 -18.16 8.02
N GLY A 176 -2.68 -17.68 6.88
CA GLY A 176 -2.18 -18.02 5.54
C GLY A 176 -0.98 -17.21 5.08
N CYS A 177 -0.62 -16.12 5.77
CA CYS A 177 0.47 -15.20 5.38
C CYS A 177 1.84 -15.73 5.84
N THR A 178 2.18 -16.94 5.48
CA THR A 178 3.37 -17.67 6.02
C THR A 178 4.70 -17.13 5.54
N ALA A 179 4.73 -16.22 4.57
CA ALA A 179 5.94 -15.56 4.08
C ALA A 179 6.29 -14.26 4.84
N LEU A 180 5.51 -13.89 5.89
CA LEU A 180 5.74 -12.65 6.63
C LEU A 180 7.13 -12.63 7.27
N GLU A 181 7.87 -11.58 6.94
CA GLU A 181 9.18 -11.23 7.46
C GLU A 181 9.08 -10.02 8.42
N THR A 182 8.21 -9.06 8.11
CA THR A 182 7.94 -7.87 8.93
C THR A 182 6.45 -7.74 9.19
N LEU A 183 6.09 -7.61 10.47
CA LEU A 183 4.71 -7.40 10.92
C LEU A 183 4.66 -6.28 11.96
N ASP A 184 4.08 -5.14 11.57
CA ASP A 184 3.76 -4.05 12.49
C ASP A 184 2.24 -3.89 12.64
N LEU A 185 1.76 -4.20 13.84
CA LEU A 185 0.38 -4.06 14.27
C LEU A 185 0.25 -3.13 15.49
N SER A 186 1.25 -2.28 15.71
CA SER A 186 1.28 -1.38 16.87
C SER A 186 0.08 -0.44 16.93
N GLY A 187 -0.36 -0.08 18.13
CA GLY A 187 -1.45 0.87 18.32
C GLY A 187 -2.80 0.37 17.79
N ASN A 188 -3.12 -0.90 18.02
CA ASN A 188 -4.42 -1.53 17.70
C ASN A 188 -5.17 -1.96 18.98
N SER A 189 -6.15 -2.84 18.88
CA SER A 189 -6.91 -3.38 20.01
C SER A 189 -6.85 -4.91 20.06
N ILE A 190 -5.69 -5.49 19.71
CA ILE A 190 -5.47 -6.92 19.58
C ILE A 190 -5.19 -7.51 20.97
N SER A 191 -5.86 -8.61 21.32
CA SER A 191 -5.61 -9.36 22.57
C SER A 191 -5.00 -10.74 22.32
N ASP A 192 -5.24 -11.34 21.16
CA ASP A 192 -4.73 -12.66 20.78
C ASP A 192 -3.80 -12.55 19.56
N ILE A 193 -2.54 -12.96 19.76
CA ILE A 193 -1.52 -13.04 18.72
C ILE A 193 -1.03 -14.47 18.50
N SER A 194 -1.78 -15.48 18.89
CA SER A 194 -1.39 -16.89 18.78
C SER A 194 -1.00 -17.30 17.36
N VAL A 195 -1.65 -16.69 16.35
CA VAL A 195 -1.40 -16.92 14.92
C VAL A 195 0.07 -16.62 14.52
N VAL A 196 0.74 -15.73 15.25
CA VAL A 196 2.13 -15.29 14.93
C VAL A 196 3.14 -16.43 15.12
N SER A 197 2.84 -17.44 15.95
CA SER A 197 3.68 -18.64 16.10
C SER A 197 3.85 -19.43 14.80
N GLY A 198 2.94 -19.24 13.83
CA GLY A 198 3.00 -19.85 12.50
C GLY A 198 3.96 -19.19 11.52
N PHE A 199 4.48 -18.00 11.81
CA PHE A 199 5.26 -17.20 10.86
C PHE A 199 6.76 -17.52 10.94
N LYS A 200 7.17 -18.57 10.25
CA LYS A 200 8.53 -19.12 10.30
C LYS A 200 9.62 -18.23 9.67
N GLN A 201 9.23 -17.21 8.92
CA GLN A 201 10.14 -16.26 8.28
C GLN A 201 10.20 -14.90 9.01
N LEU A 202 9.48 -14.77 10.15
CA LEU A 202 9.33 -13.49 10.85
C LEU A 202 10.66 -13.04 11.47
N VAL A 203 11.08 -11.83 11.11
CA VAL A 203 12.31 -11.17 11.56
C VAL A 203 12.00 -10.01 12.49
N ASP A 204 10.97 -9.20 12.14
CA ASP A 204 10.58 -8.01 12.88
C ASP A 204 9.10 -8.06 13.24
N LEU A 205 8.81 -7.99 14.53
CA LEU A 205 7.45 -7.99 15.09
C LEU A 205 7.25 -6.80 16.00
N ASN A 206 6.35 -5.92 15.61
CA ASN A 206 5.88 -4.83 16.45
C ASN A 206 4.38 -5.00 16.75
N VAL A 207 4.05 -5.36 17.99
CA VAL A 207 2.68 -5.44 18.50
C VAL A 207 2.49 -4.55 19.73
N SER A 208 3.31 -3.52 19.85
CA SER A 208 3.24 -2.55 20.95
C SER A 208 1.91 -1.81 20.99
N SER A 209 1.52 -1.30 22.16
CA SER A 209 0.28 -0.54 22.35
C SER A 209 -0.96 -1.30 21.90
N ASN A 210 -1.13 -2.51 22.41
CA ASN A 210 -2.27 -3.40 22.20
C ASN A 210 -2.85 -3.89 23.55
N GLN A 211 -3.63 -4.95 23.56
CA GLN A 211 -4.28 -5.53 24.73
C GLN A 211 -3.81 -6.97 25.00
N ILE A 212 -2.59 -7.31 24.60
CA ILE A 212 -2.04 -8.66 24.68
C ILE A 212 -1.69 -8.99 26.13
N THR A 213 -2.10 -10.15 26.59
CA THR A 213 -1.83 -10.66 27.94
C THR A 213 -0.82 -11.80 27.97
N GLU A 214 -0.69 -12.53 26.85
CA GLU A 214 0.17 -13.72 26.73
C GLU A 214 0.93 -13.69 25.42
N LEU A 215 2.17 -14.20 25.41
CA LEU A 215 2.96 -14.39 24.20
C LEU A 215 2.79 -15.82 23.68
N PRO A 216 2.69 -16.01 22.35
CA PRO A 216 2.75 -17.35 21.79
C PRO A 216 4.18 -17.89 21.91
N GLN A 217 4.31 -19.22 21.94
CA GLN A 217 5.61 -19.85 21.79
C GLN A 217 6.09 -19.71 20.34
N PHE A 218 7.24 -19.08 20.17
CA PHE A 218 7.92 -19.05 18.87
C PHE A 218 8.77 -20.32 18.70
N ASP A 219 8.88 -20.77 17.46
CA ASP A 219 9.82 -21.84 17.13
C ASP A 219 11.26 -21.35 17.36
N ALA A 220 12.13 -22.23 17.88
CA ALA A 220 13.53 -21.91 18.11
C ALA A 220 14.28 -21.51 16.81
N ASP A 221 13.80 -21.96 15.64
CA ASP A 221 14.37 -21.67 14.34
C ASP A 221 13.76 -20.41 13.67
N THR A 222 12.78 -19.74 14.32
CA THR A 222 12.22 -18.48 13.79
C THR A 222 13.29 -17.39 13.88
N PRO A 223 13.62 -16.67 12.78
CA PRO A 223 14.75 -15.74 12.74
C PRO A 223 14.41 -14.38 13.35
N LEU A 224 13.63 -14.36 14.43
CA LEU A 224 13.25 -13.13 15.11
C LEU A 224 14.48 -12.35 15.60
N TRP A 225 14.62 -11.14 15.10
CA TRP A 225 15.67 -10.20 15.47
C TRP A 225 15.18 -9.08 16.37
N HIS A 226 13.98 -8.57 16.08
CA HIS A 226 13.38 -7.48 16.82
C HIS A 226 11.94 -7.81 17.20
N VAL A 227 11.58 -7.60 18.48
CA VAL A 227 10.22 -7.79 18.98
C VAL A 227 9.88 -6.63 19.92
N ASP A 228 8.90 -5.81 19.53
CA ASP A 228 8.34 -4.79 20.40
C ASP A 228 6.94 -5.19 20.88
N ILE A 229 6.83 -5.49 22.17
CA ILE A 229 5.60 -5.85 22.89
C ILE A 229 5.23 -4.82 23.96
N SER A 230 5.89 -3.66 23.96
CA SER A 230 5.69 -2.62 24.96
C SER A 230 4.24 -2.13 24.97
N HIS A 231 3.82 -1.53 26.09
CA HIS A 231 2.46 -1.00 26.23
C HIS A 231 1.34 -2.03 25.99
N ASN A 232 1.54 -3.26 26.49
CA ASN A 232 0.56 -4.35 26.55
C ASN A 232 0.25 -4.72 28.00
N GLN A 233 -0.46 -5.80 28.21
CA GLN A 233 -0.88 -6.31 29.55
C GLN A 233 -0.18 -7.63 29.89
N ILE A 234 1.03 -7.86 29.37
CA ILE A 234 1.80 -9.09 29.57
C ILE A 234 2.43 -9.05 30.96
N GLU A 235 2.07 -10.01 31.81
CA GLU A 235 2.59 -10.14 33.19
C GLU A 235 3.76 -11.09 33.28
N SER A 236 3.94 -12.01 32.31
CA SER A 236 5.02 -13.01 32.33
C SER A 236 5.49 -13.29 30.88
N LEU A 237 6.81 -13.48 30.75
CA LEU A 237 7.41 -13.97 29.50
C LEU A 237 7.53 -15.50 29.46
N ALA A 238 7.02 -16.19 30.48
CA ALA A 238 6.96 -17.64 30.51
C ALA A 238 5.73 -18.10 29.74
N GLY A 239 5.94 -18.60 28.55
CA GLY A 239 4.94 -19.24 27.70
C GLY A 239 5.45 -20.58 27.20
#